data_50652e3633092ff0af180d06043d70c0
#
_entry.id   50652e3633092ff0af180d06043d70c0
#
_cell.length_a   1.000
_cell.length_b   1.000
_cell.length_c   1.000
_cell.angle_alpha   90.00
_cell.angle_beta   90.00
_cell.angle_gamma   90.00
#
_symmetry.space_group_name_H-M   'P 1'
#
loop_
_entity.id
_entity.type
_entity.pdbx_description
1 polymer ?
#
loop_
_entity_poly.entity_id
_entity_poly.type
_entity_poly.pdbx_seq_one_letter_code
_entity_poly.pdbx_strand_id
1 'polypeptide(L)'
;MTRIISGRAGGITLDVPGSGTRPTSDRVRESLFGSLESADALDGARVLDLYAGSGALGLEAVSRGAASADLVERDAAAADVARRNARKVTAPGAAASASVSVHRAAVAAFLRTARGPYDLVFLDPPYDVTDAALDEVLAALAPLLSPDAVVVVERGRRSPRPDWEAAGLRAERDRSYGDTTMWWGGP
;
A
#
# COMPACT_ATOMS: atom_id res chain seq x y z
N MET A 1 -0.10 -17.53 7.01
CA MET A 1 -1.47 -17.03 7.24
C MET A 1 -1.32 -15.55 7.53
N THR A 2 -1.99 -14.69 6.80
CA THR A 2 -1.92 -13.23 6.97
C THR A 2 -3.21 -12.76 7.66
N ARG A 3 -3.09 -11.76 8.54
CA ARG A 3 -4.25 -11.21 9.26
C ARG A 3 -4.14 -9.68 9.36
N ILE A 4 -5.24 -9.02 9.62
CA ILE A 4 -5.26 -7.63 10.11
C ILE A 4 -4.69 -7.61 11.52
N ILE A 5 -3.70 -6.76 11.75
CA ILE A 5 -2.95 -6.73 13.01
C ILE A 5 -3.72 -5.95 14.08
N SER A 6 -4.25 -4.77 13.71
CA SER A 6 -4.86 -3.85 14.67
C SER A 6 -6.06 -3.09 14.08
N GLY A 7 -6.68 -2.24 14.88
CA GLY A 7 -7.81 -1.42 14.47
C GLY A 7 -9.16 -2.13 14.57
N ARG A 8 -10.17 -1.56 13.89
CA ARG A 8 -11.58 -2.00 13.96
C ARG A 8 -11.81 -3.40 13.41
N ALA A 9 -10.96 -3.86 12.48
CA ALA A 9 -11.00 -5.19 11.89
C ALA A 9 -9.86 -6.10 12.41
N GLY A 10 -9.20 -5.73 13.51
CA GLY A 10 -8.08 -6.47 14.09
C GLY A 10 -8.40 -7.94 14.33
N GLY A 11 -7.49 -8.83 13.96
CA GLY A 11 -7.64 -10.28 14.08
C GLY A 11 -8.31 -10.97 12.89
N ILE A 12 -8.93 -10.24 11.96
CA ILE A 12 -9.53 -10.84 10.77
C ILE A 12 -8.45 -11.50 9.91
N THR A 13 -8.63 -12.79 9.64
CA THR A 13 -7.74 -13.56 8.75
C THR A 13 -8.00 -13.18 7.29
N LEU A 14 -6.92 -12.83 6.59
CA LEU A 14 -6.94 -12.55 5.16
C LEU A 14 -6.57 -13.79 4.35
N ASP A 15 -7.28 -14.00 3.26
CA ASP A 15 -6.88 -14.97 2.25
C ASP A 15 -5.61 -14.47 1.54
N VAL A 16 -4.76 -15.40 1.11
CA VAL A 16 -3.54 -15.09 0.34
C VAL A 16 -3.62 -15.77 -1.02
N PRO A 17 -3.06 -15.17 -2.08
CA PRO A 17 -2.96 -15.85 -3.37
C PRO A 17 -2.14 -17.13 -3.25
N GLY A 18 -2.49 -18.15 -4.05
CA GLY A 18 -1.99 -19.53 -3.91
C GLY A 18 -0.52 -19.76 -4.24
N SER A 19 0.20 -18.81 -4.83
CA SER A 19 1.64 -18.95 -5.14
C SER A 19 2.28 -17.59 -5.47
N GLY A 20 3.55 -17.41 -5.09
CA GLY A 20 4.43 -16.39 -5.66
C GLY A 20 4.67 -15.13 -4.84
N THR A 21 3.94 -14.84 -3.77
CA THR A 21 4.20 -13.68 -2.93
C THR A 21 4.69 -14.11 -1.55
N ARG A 22 5.85 -13.61 -1.14
CA ARG A 22 6.28 -13.66 0.25
C ARG A 22 5.55 -12.53 0.97
N PRO A 23 4.58 -12.81 1.85
CA PRO A 23 3.88 -11.74 2.55
C PRO A 23 4.90 -10.96 3.41
N THR A 24 4.84 -9.64 3.37
CA THR A 24 5.52 -8.81 4.38
C THR A 24 5.15 -9.32 5.75
N SER A 25 6.14 -9.66 6.57
CA SER A 25 5.88 -10.32 7.85
C SER A 25 5.02 -9.43 8.76
N ASP A 26 4.20 -10.05 9.61
CA ASP A 26 3.36 -9.34 10.57
C ASP A 26 4.18 -8.32 11.40
N ARG A 27 5.40 -8.68 11.80
CA ARG A 27 6.32 -7.80 12.55
C ARG A 27 6.73 -6.57 11.75
N VAL A 28 6.99 -6.72 10.47
CA VAL A 28 7.37 -5.59 9.59
C VAL A 28 6.17 -4.68 9.39
N ARG A 29 4.99 -5.25 9.12
CA ARG A 29 3.74 -4.48 9.01
C ARG A 29 3.41 -3.74 10.31
N GLU A 30 3.55 -4.38 11.46
CA GLU A 30 3.34 -3.74 12.76
C GLU A 30 4.26 -2.54 12.96
N SER A 31 5.55 -2.68 12.64
CA SER A 31 6.52 -1.58 12.71
C SER A 31 6.20 -0.45 11.72
N LEU A 32 5.79 -0.79 10.48
CA LEU A 32 5.36 0.18 9.49
C LEU A 32 4.17 1.00 10.00
N PHE A 33 3.11 0.30 10.40
CA PHE A 33 1.87 0.95 10.83
C PHE A 33 2.02 1.72 12.15
N GLY A 34 2.84 1.25 13.07
CA GLY A 34 3.19 2.03 14.27
C GLY A 34 3.89 3.35 13.94
N SER A 35 4.72 3.36 12.89
CA SER A 35 5.33 4.61 12.40
C SER A 35 4.32 5.54 11.74
N LEU A 36 3.36 5.01 10.98
CA LEU A 36 2.30 5.78 10.32
C LEU A 36 1.31 6.36 11.34
N GLU A 37 0.96 5.60 12.37
CA GLU A 37 0.14 6.10 13.50
C GLU A 37 0.84 7.24 14.23
N SER A 38 2.14 7.10 14.50
CA SER A 38 2.92 8.15 15.17
C SER A 38 3.05 9.44 14.35
N ALA A 39 2.89 9.34 13.02
CA ALA A 39 2.90 10.46 12.09
C ALA A 39 1.49 10.99 11.77
N ASP A 40 0.44 10.45 12.42
CA ASP A 40 -0.97 10.79 12.16
C ASP A 40 -1.39 10.63 10.68
N ALA A 41 -0.80 9.65 9.99
CA ALA A 41 -0.95 9.46 8.56
C ALA A 41 -2.09 8.48 8.18
N LEU A 42 -2.91 8.03 9.14
CA LEU A 42 -3.93 6.99 8.92
C LEU A 42 -5.35 7.48 9.07
N ASP A 43 -5.64 8.29 10.09
CA ASP A 43 -7.01 8.67 10.40
C ASP A 43 -7.62 9.57 9.30
N GLY A 44 -8.74 9.14 8.75
CA GLY A 44 -9.40 9.82 7.65
C GLY A 44 -8.68 9.75 6.29
N ALA A 45 -7.51 9.10 6.21
CA ALA A 45 -6.67 9.09 5.01
C ALA A 45 -7.36 8.42 3.81
N ARG A 46 -7.10 8.95 2.63
CA ARG A 46 -7.37 8.32 1.36
C ARG A 46 -6.14 7.55 0.90
N VAL A 47 -6.23 6.24 0.93
CA VAL A 47 -5.12 5.31 0.71
C VAL A 47 -5.09 4.79 -0.72
N LEU A 48 -3.90 4.65 -1.29
CA LEU A 48 -3.66 3.95 -2.54
C LEU A 48 -2.63 2.83 -2.29
N ASP A 49 -3.01 1.59 -2.56
CA ASP A 49 -2.15 0.42 -2.46
C ASP A 49 -1.85 -0.11 -3.85
N LEU A 50 -0.67 0.24 -4.37
CA LEU A 50 -0.18 -0.18 -5.67
C LEU A 50 0.58 -1.51 -5.53
N TYR A 51 0.27 -2.46 -6.39
CA TYR A 51 0.70 -3.86 -6.31
C TYR A 51 0.10 -4.59 -5.10
N ALA A 52 -1.20 -4.38 -4.86
CA ALA A 52 -1.87 -4.72 -3.61
C ALA A 52 -1.87 -6.21 -3.22
N GLY A 53 -1.69 -7.14 -4.17
CA GLY A 53 -1.72 -8.57 -3.90
C GLY A 53 -3.01 -8.99 -3.19
N SER A 54 -2.90 -9.40 -1.92
CA SER A 54 -4.06 -9.72 -1.07
C SER A 54 -4.80 -8.50 -0.51
N GLY A 55 -4.25 -7.29 -0.70
CA GLY A 55 -4.74 -6.05 -0.13
C GLY A 55 -4.30 -5.81 1.33
N ALA A 56 -3.31 -6.53 1.81
CA ALA A 56 -2.98 -6.53 3.24
C ALA A 56 -2.58 -5.16 3.78
N LEU A 57 -1.86 -4.32 3.02
CA LEU A 57 -1.43 -2.99 3.46
C LEU A 57 -2.61 -2.01 3.45
N GLY A 58 -3.31 -1.88 2.33
CA GLY A 58 -4.46 -0.97 2.24
C GLY A 58 -5.57 -1.34 3.21
N LEU A 59 -5.85 -2.62 3.44
CA LEU A 59 -6.86 -3.08 4.38
C LEU A 59 -6.46 -2.90 5.84
N GLU A 60 -5.17 -3.01 6.17
CA GLU A 60 -4.66 -2.65 7.50
C GLU A 60 -4.86 -1.15 7.77
N ALA A 61 -4.56 -0.28 6.78
CA ALA A 61 -4.80 1.15 6.90
C ALA A 61 -6.28 1.47 7.17
N VAL A 62 -7.19 0.83 6.43
CA VAL A 62 -8.65 0.94 6.62
C VAL A 62 -9.05 0.49 8.02
N SER A 63 -8.52 -0.61 8.51
CA SER A 63 -8.78 -1.09 9.86
C SER A 63 -8.37 -0.09 10.94
N ARG A 64 -7.31 0.68 10.69
CA ARG A 64 -6.74 1.67 11.62
C ARG A 64 -7.30 3.09 11.45
N GLY A 65 -8.28 3.31 10.58
CA GLY A 65 -8.99 4.59 10.53
C GLY A 65 -8.98 5.29 9.18
N ALA A 66 -8.32 4.76 8.15
CA ALA A 66 -8.39 5.35 6.83
C ALA A 66 -9.84 5.36 6.30
N ALA A 67 -10.22 6.47 5.67
CA ALA A 67 -11.57 6.66 5.16
C ALA A 67 -11.84 5.85 3.89
N SER A 68 -10.81 5.65 3.07
CA SER A 68 -10.93 4.86 1.85
C SER A 68 -9.61 4.22 1.43
N ALA A 69 -9.70 3.15 0.63
CA ALA A 69 -8.56 2.55 -0.03
C ALA A 69 -8.89 2.12 -1.46
N ASP A 70 -8.04 2.54 -2.40
CA ASP A 70 -7.98 2.00 -3.75
C ASP A 70 -6.86 0.95 -3.80
N LEU A 71 -7.21 -0.32 -4.05
CA LEU A 71 -6.27 -1.44 -4.17
C LEU A 71 -6.07 -1.78 -5.63
N VAL A 72 -4.86 -1.66 -6.13
CA VAL A 72 -4.54 -1.90 -7.55
C VAL A 72 -3.73 -3.18 -7.68
N GLU A 73 -4.26 -4.16 -8.40
CA GLU A 73 -3.63 -5.45 -8.62
C GLU A 73 -3.84 -5.92 -10.08
N ARG A 74 -2.77 -6.32 -10.74
CA ARG A 74 -2.80 -6.77 -12.14
C ARG A 74 -3.33 -8.20 -12.29
N ASP A 75 -2.90 -9.08 -11.39
CA ASP A 75 -3.28 -10.49 -11.44
C ASP A 75 -4.75 -10.70 -11.04
N ALA A 76 -5.48 -11.44 -11.87
CA ALA A 76 -6.92 -11.65 -11.67
C ALA A 76 -7.23 -12.42 -10.38
N ALA A 77 -6.43 -13.46 -10.08
CA ALA A 77 -6.67 -14.30 -8.91
C ALA A 77 -6.36 -13.54 -7.62
N ALA A 78 -5.27 -12.75 -7.61
CA ALA A 78 -4.92 -11.88 -6.50
C ALA A 78 -5.95 -10.77 -6.29
N ALA A 79 -6.42 -10.12 -7.36
CA ALA A 79 -7.48 -9.12 -7.28
C ALA A 79 -8.80 -9.70 -6.71
N ASP A 80 -9.14 -10.94 -7.05
CA ASP A 80 -10.31 -11.62 -6.48
C ASP A 80 -10.10 -11.96 -5.00
N VAL A 81 -8.88 -12.31 -4.59
CA VAL A 81 -8.51 -12.45 -3.17
C VAL A 81 -8.68 -11.12 -2.46
N ALA A 82 -8.13 -10.02 -2.98
CA ALA A 82 -8.27 -8.69 -2.41
C ALA A 82 -9.74 -8.27 -2.25
N ARG A 83 -10.60 -8.56 -3.23
CA ARG A 83 -12.06 -8.30 -3.13
C ARG A 83 -12.73 -9.07 -2.00
N ARG A 84 -12.39 -10.37 -1.81
CA ARG A 84 -12.92 -11.15 -0.69
C ARG A 84 -12.44 -10.59 0.64
N ASN A 85 -11.17 -10.24 0.74
CA ASN A 85 -10.61 -9.64 1.95
C ASN A 85 -11.22 -8.28 2.27
N ALA A 86 -11.42 -7.42 1.26
CA ALA A 86 -12.08 -6.14 1.42
C ALA A 86 -13.48 -6.31 2.04
N ARG A 87 -14.28 -7.25 1.54
CA ARG A 87 -15.62 -7.55 2.10
C ARG A 87 -15.57 -7.99 3.56
N LYS A 88 -14.55 -8.78 3.96
CA LYS A 88 -14.37 -9.19 5.37
C LYS A 88 -14.08 -7.98 6.26
N VAL A 89 -13.16 -7.11 5.80
CA VAL A 89 -12.69 -5.96 6.58
C VAL A 89 -13.75 -4.86 6.67
N THR A 90 -14.58 -4.67 5.65
CA THR A 90 -15.65 -3.68 5.63
C THR A 90 -17.03 -4.24 6.05
N ALA A 91 -17.07 -5.46 6.58
CA ALA A 91 -18.31 -6.04 7.08
C ALA A 91 -18.87 -5.25 8.28
N PRO A 92 -20.20 -5.33 8.53
CA PRO A 92 -20.81 -4.75 9.74
C PRO A 92 -20.09 -5.22 11.01
N GLY A 93 -19.73 -4.29 11.88
CA GLY A 93 -18.98 -4.56 13.11
C GLY A 93 -17.46 -4.52 12.97
N ALA A 94 -16.93 -4.36 11.75
CA ALA A 94 -15.53 -4.11 11.48
C ALA A 94 -15.33 -2.65 11.02
N ALA A 95 -14.61 -2.40 9.91
CA ALA A 95 -14.40 -1.05 9.36
C ALA A 95 -15.51 -0.64 8.38
N ALA A 96 -16.76 -0.83 8.73
CA ALA A 96 -17.94 -0.69 7.84
C ALA A 96 -18.14 0.74 7.27
N SER A 97 -17.57 1.76 7.88
CA SER A 97 -17.66 3.14 7.39
C SER A 97 -16.66 3.48 6.28
N ALA A 98 -15.66 2.65 6.08
CA ALA A 98 -14.63 2.88 5.07
C ALA A 98 -15.07 2.34 3.69
N SER A 99 -14.61 3.02 2.63
CA SER A 99 -14.82 2.59 1.25
C SER A 99 -13.57 1.90 0.71
N VAL A 100 -13.71 0.68 0.19
CA VAL A 100 -12.59 -0.03 -0.46
C VAL A 100 -12.96 -0.40 -1.87
N SER A 101 -12.15 0.03 -2.83
CA SER A 101 -12.28 -0.31 -4.24
C SER A 101 -11.09 -1.16 -4.69
N VAL A 102 -11.36 -2.25 -5.43
CA VAL A 102 -10.31 -3.11 -5.98
C VAL A 102 -10.29 -3.01 -7.50
N HIS A 103 -9.21 -2.50 -8.03
CA HIS A 103 -8.98 -2.27 -9.45
C HIS A 103 -8.08 -3.37 -10.02
N ARG A 104 -8.64 -4.20 -10.89
CA ARG A 104 -7.84 -5.15 -11.66
C ARG A 104 -7.22 -4.42 -12.84
N ALA A 105 -6.01 -3.89 -12.66
CA ALA A 105 -5.28 -3.12 -13.65
C ALA A 105 -3.77 -3.19 -13.43
N ALA A 106 -3.01 -2.95 -14.49
CA ALA A 106 -1.61 -2.60 -14.33
C ALA A 106 -1.48 -1.20 -13.70
N VAL A 107 -0.50 -1.00 -12.82
CA VAL A 107 -0.29 0.25 -12.07
C VAL A 107 -0.23 1.47 -13.01
N ALA A 108 0.59 1.39 -14.07
CA ALA A 108 0.71 2.49 -15.04
C ALA A 108 -0.61 2.81 -15.77
N ALA A 109 -1.46 1.80 -16.01
CA ALA A 109 -2.76 2.02 -16.63
C ALA A 109 -3.73 2.68 -15.66
N PHE A 110 -3.74 2.28 -14.40
CA PHE A 110 -4.56 2.87 -13.36
C PHE A 110 -4.18 4.34 -13.13
N LEU A 111 -2.91 4.66 -12.96
CA LEU A 111 -2.44 6.02 -12.66
C LEU A 111 -2.82 7.04 -13.76
N ARG A 112 -2.93 6.62 -15.04
CA ARG A 112 -3.38 7.52 -16.11
C ARG A 112 -4.82 8.02 -15.95
N THR A 113 -5.64 7.31 -15.19
CA THR A 113 -7.08 7.63 -15.02
C THR A 113 -7.45 7.91 -13.57
N ALA A 114 -6.53 7.67 -12.65
CA ALA A 114 -6.73 7.88 -11.23
C ALA A 114 -7.02 9.36 -10.92
N ARG A 115 -7.78 9.58 -9.89
CA ARG A 115 -8.14 10.92 -9.40
C ARG A 115 -7.75 11.05 -7.94
N GLY A 116 -6.69 11.82 -7.69
CA GLY A 116 -6.27 12.18 -6.34
C GLY A 116 -7.24 13.17 -5.65
N PRO A 117 -6.82 13.79 -4.54
CA PRO A 117 -5.54 13.52 -3.89
C PRO A 117 -5.55 12.23 -3.08
N TYR A 118 -4.38 11.60 -2.91
CA TYR A 118 -4.14 10.51 -1.99
C TYR A 118 -3.23 11.00 -0.86
N ASP A 119 -3.51 10.54 0.36
CA ASP A 119 -2.79 10.95 1.57
C ASP A 119 -1.74 9.94 1.97
N LEU A 120 -1.97 8.67 1.66
CA LEU A 120 -1.04 7.58 1.96
C LEU A 120 -0.97 6.61 0.77
N VAL A 121 0.25 6.32 0.31
CA VAL A 121 0.46 5.42 -0.81
C VAL A 121 1.46 4.33 -0.45
N PHE A 122 1.10 3.08 -0.72
CA PHE A 122 1.99 1.93 -0.62
C PHE A 122 2.40 1.45 -2.01
N LEU A 123 3.69 1.15 -2.18
CA LEU A 123 4.27 0.48 -3.33
C LEU A 123 5.10 -0.72 -2.85
N ASP A 124 4.58 -1.93 -3.05
CA ASP A 124 5.31 -3.18 -2.81
C ASP A 124 5.42 -3.96 -4.13
N PRO A 125 6.22 -3.44 -5.10
CA PRO A 125 6.30 -4.01 -6.42
C PRO A 125 6.99 -5.38 -6.40
N PRO A 126 6.57 -6.34 -7.24
CA PRO A 126 7.25 -7.60 -7.39
C PRO A 126 8.71 -7.41 -7.89
N TYR A 127 9.57 -8.39 -7.65
CA TYR A 127 11.00 -8.29 -7.89
C TYR A 127 11.41 -8.06 -9.35
N ASP A 128 10.52 -8.34 -10.30
CA ASP A 128 10.73 -8.11 -11.73
C ASP A 128 10.48 -6.65 -12.18
N VAL A 129 9.95 -5.82 -11.31
CA VAL A 129 9.82 -4.38 -11.58
C VAL A 129 11.18 -3.71 -11.49
N THR A 130 11.65 -3.18 -12.61
CA THR A 130 12.93 -2.47 -12.69
C THR A 130 12.88 -1.13 -11.94
N ASP A 131 14.06 -0.60 -11.58
CA ASP A 131 14.15 0.70 -10.91
C ASP A 131 13.59 1.81 -11.82
N ALA A 132 13.91 1.80 -13.12
CA ALA A 132 13.35 2.75 -14.08
C ALA A 132 11.81 2.70 -14.15
N ALA A 133 11.21 1.51 -14.11
CA ALA A 133 9.76 1.38 -14.08
C ALA A 133 9.14 1.91 -12.78
N LEU A 134 9.84 1.76 -11.66
CA LEU A 134 9.42 2.33 -10.38
C LEU A 134 9.48 3.87 -10.43
N ASP A 135 10.55 4.44 -11.00
CA ASP A 135 10.72 5.89 -11.12
C ASP A 135 9.62 6.49 -12.02
N GLU A 136 9.23 5.80 -13.11
CA GLU A 136 8.08 6.20 -13.93
C GLU A 136 6.77 6.17 -13.14
N VAL A 137 6.59 5.18 -12.26
CA VAL A 137 5.41 5.10 -11.38
C VAL A 137 5.40 6.26 -10.38
N LEU A 138 6.53 6.57 -9.76
CA LEU A 138 6.64 7.71 -8.82
C LEU A 138 6.34 9.05 -9.52
N ALA A 139 6.86 9.26 -10.73
CA ALA A 139 6.57 10.46 -11.52
C ALA A 139 5.08 10.58 -11.88
N ALA A 140 4.43 9.47 -12.25
CA ALA A 140 2.99 9.45 -12.54
C ALA A 140 2.12 9.62 -11.30
N LEU A 141 2.62 9.22 -10.13
CA LEU A 141 1.95 9.30 -8.84
C LEU A 141 1.99 10.73 -8.26
N ALA A 142 3.12 11.44 -8.42
CA ALA A 142 3.36 12.73 -7.78
C ALA A 142 2.20 13.75 -7.92
N PRO A 143 1.58 13.96 -9.11
CA PRO A 143 0.46 14.90 -9.25
C PRO A 143 -0.85 14.43 -8.57
N LEU A 144 -0.90 13.21 -8.07
CA LEU A 144 -2.07 12.62 -7.40
C LEU A 144 -1.97 12.65 -5.88
N LEU A 145 -0.90 13.22 -5.33
CA LEU A 145 -0.65 13.28 -3.89
C LEU A 145 -1.24 14.53 -3.27
N SER A 146 -1.71 14.41 -2.02
CA SER A 146 -2.00 15.59 -1.18
C SER A 146 -0.68 16.24 -0.72
N PRO A 147 -0.70 17.52 -0.32
CA PRO A 147 0.53 18.25 0.05
C PRO A 147 1.35 17.60 1.18
N ASP A 148 0.70 16.88 2.08
CA ASP A 148 1.31 16.20 3.22
C ASP A 148 1.30 14.67 3.05
N ALA A 149 1.20 14.19 1.82
CA ALA A 149 1.09 12.75 1.55
C ALA A 149 2.35 11.99 1.95
N VAL A 150 2.15 10.80 2.47
CA VAL A 150 3.20 9.83 2.76
C VAL A 150 3.22 8.75 1.69
N VAL A 151 4.36 8.54 1.06
CA VAL A 151 4.58 7.45 0.11
C VAL A 151 5.56 6.46 0.71
N VAL A 152 5.19 5.19 0.79
CA VAL A 152 6.02 4.10 1.29
C VAL A 152 6.33 3.14 0.15
N VAL A 153 7.62 2.93 -0.13
CA VAL A 153 8.11 2.00 -1.15
C VAL A 153 8.85 0.86 -0.48
N GLU A 154 8.41 -0.38 -0.70
CA GLU A 154 9.13 -1.59 -0.29
C GLU A 154 9.99 -2.10 -1.44
N ARG A 155 11.28 -2.34 -1.19
CA ARG A 155 12.22 -2.95 -2.14
C ARG A 155 13.14 -3.93 -1.43
N GLY A 156 13.70 -4.86 -2.19
CA GLY A 156 14.76 -5.71 -1.67
C GLY A 156 15.95 -4.88 -1.17
N ARG A 157 16.61 -5.32 -0.10
CA ARG A 157 17.72 -4.61 0.56
C ARG A 157 18.88 -4.21 -0.37
N ARG A 158 19.03 -4.92 -1.49
CA ARG A 158 20.07 -4.64 -2.49
C ARG A 158 19.63 -3.71 -3.60
N SER A 159 18.36 -3.35 -3.64
CA SER A 159 17.83 -2.39 -4.62
C SER A 159 18.36 -1.00 -4.28
N PRO A 160 18.64 -0.17 -5.29
CA PRO A 160 18.98 1.22 -5.06
C PRO A 160 17.80 1.97 -4.41
N ARG A 161 18.11 3.09 -3.82
CA ARG A 161 17.10 4.06 -3.36
C ARG A 161 16.26 4.52 -4.56
N PRO A 162 14.91 4.63 -4.42
CA PRO A 162 14.07 5.22 -5.46
C PRO A 162 14.51 6.66 -5.78
N ASP A 163 14.41 7.07 -7.04
CA ASP A 163 14.74 8.42 -7.46
C ASP A 163 13.57 9.38 -7.20
N TRP A 164 13.41 9.76 -5.92
CA TRP A 164 12.37 10.66 -5.46
C TRP A 164 12.45 12.03 -6.15
N GLU A 165 13.65 12.53 -6.32
CA GLU A 165 13.94 13.85 -6.84
C GLU A 165 13.56 13.97 -8.33
N ALA A 166 13.81 12.94 -9.11
CA ALA A 166 13.36 12.88 -10.51
C ALA A 166 11.83 12.90 -10.65
N ALA A 167 11.11 12.38 -9.66
CA ALA A 167 9.64 12.45 -9.60
C ALA A 167 9.11 13.77 -9.02
N GLY A 168 9.97 14.70 -8.61
CA GLY A 168 9.59 15.94 -7.91
C GLY A 168 9.15 15.72 -6.46
N LEU A 169 9.54 14.59 -5.88
CA LEU A 169 9.27 14.21 -4.50
C LEU A 169 10.53 14.34 -3.65
N ARG A 170 10.39 14.26 -2.33
CA ARG A 170 11.50 14.28 -1.39
C ARG A 170 11.58 12.96 -0.64
N ALA A 171 12.81 12.42 -0.53
CA ALA A 171 13.07 11.33 0.39
C ALA A 171 13.04 11.84 1.82
N GLU A 172 12.40 11.10 2.72
CA GLU A 172 12.34 11.43 4.14
C GLU A 172 13.26 10.55 4.97
N ARG A 173 13.06 9.24 4.86
CA ARG A 173 13.81 8.24 5.64
C ARG A 173 13.74 6.87 4.98
N ASP A 174 14.56 5.96 5.49
CA ASP A 174 14.46 4.53 5.18
C ASP A 174 14.64 3.67 6.44
N ARG A 175 14.21 2.43 6.33
CA ARG A 175 14.42 1.42 7.37
C ARG A 175 14.51 0.03 6.76
N SER A 176 15.58 -0.68 7.10
CA SER A 176 15.79 -2.06 6.65
C SER A 176 15.22 -3.07 7.63
N TYR A 177 14.60 -4.14 7.09
CA TYR A 177 14.04 -5.26 7.82
C TYR A 177 14.48 -6.56 7.14
N GLY A 178 15.54 -7.19 7.63
CA GLY A 178 16.10 -8.39 7.02
C GLY A 178 16.52 -8.15 5.57
N ASP A 179 15.84 -8.78 4.63
CA ASP A 179 16.13 -8.69 3.19
C ASP A 179 15.35 -7.57 2.47
N THR A 180 14.60 -6.76 3.19
CA THR A 180 13.75 -5.70 2.66
C THR A 180 14.16 -4.34 3.24
N THR A 181 14.05 -3.29 2.43
CA THR A 181 14.12 -1.90 2.87
C THR A 181 12.82 -1.18 2.50
N MET A 182 12.26 -0.51 3.47
CA MET A 182 11.18 0.43 3.26
C MET A 182 11.75 1.84 3.16
N TRP A 183 11.29 2.58 2.17
CA TRP A 183 11.65 3.96 1.88
C TRP A 183 10.42 4.84 2.05
N TRP A 184 10.56 5.96 2.74
CA TRP A 184 9.50 6.96 2.89
C TRP A 184 9.89 8.23 2.15
N GLY A 185 8.88 8.83 1.52
CA GLY A 185 9.00 10.12 0.86
C GLY A 185 7.63 10.75 0.65
N GLY A 186 7.62 11.95 0.08
CA GLY A 186 6.40 12.70 -0.17
C GLY A 186 6.66 13.95 -1.01
N PRO A 187 5.65 14.81 -1.21
CA PRO A 187 5.76 16.08 -1.94
C PRO A 187 6.74 17.07 -1.35
#